data_7f52d97073b00b5a22275827dd70af12
#
_entry.id   7f52d97073b00b5a22275827dd70af12
#
_cell.length_a   1.000
_cell.length_b   1.000
_cell.length_c   1.000
_cell.angle_alpha   90.00
_cell.angle_beta   90.00
_cell.angle_gamma   90.00
#
_symmetry.space_group_name_H-M   'P 1'
#
loop_
_entity.id
_entity.type
_entity.pdbx_description
1 polymer ?
#
loop_
_entity_poly.entity_id
_entity_poly.type
_entity_poly.pdbx_seq_one_letter_code
_entity_poly.pdbx_strand_id
1 'polypeptide(L)'
;DIYTKIFSAKYPGTSFVSIGSCSEIEDESNISMQIISRVLEHSNIIKLVDRDDKSEEEVSSLHDRGIKVLAKRHIECYLLDDEIITKLCIVQGKRDKIEECLTAKKTEIDRSISRGNPKDDIKSASGQIYTDLKRILSLTQCGNDTASFLKFTMSPLITQDTKIYTELESNIFV
;
A
#
# COMPACT_ATOMS: atom_id res chain seq x y z
N ASP A 1 -0.15 -2.37 -11.55
CA ASP A 1 0.48 -2.16 -10.25
C ASP A 1 -0.18 -0.99 -9.51
N ILE A 2 -0.29 -1.07 -8.18
CA ILE A 2 -0.88 -0.02 -7.32
C ILE A 2 -0.04 1.25 -7.37
N TYR A 3 1.27 1.14 -7.21
CA TYR A 3 2.20 2.28 -7.23
C TYR A 3 2.17 3.02 -8.57
N THR A 4 2.07 2.31 -9.69
CA THR A 4 1.89 2.93 -11.01
C THR A 4 0.64 3.80 -11.04
N LYS A 5 -0.48 3.34 -10.47
CA LYS A 5 -1.72 4.13 -10.42
C LYS A 5 -1.58 5.40 -9.56
N ILE A 6 -0.83 5.33 -8.48
CA ILE A 6 -0.63 6.46 -7.56
C ILE A 6 0.33 7.49 -8.18
N PHE A 7 1.42 7.04 -8.80
CA PHE A 7 2.54 7.90 -9.13
C PHE A 7 2.71 8.28 -10.59
N SER A 8 2.05 7.57 -11.54
CA SER A 8 2.26 7.78 -12.99
C SER A 8 2.00 9.22 -13.45
N ALA A 9 1.09 9.95 -12.81
CA ALA A 9 0.79 11.34 -13.18
C ALA A 9 1.98 12.29 -12.90
N LYS A 10 2.71 12.09 -11.80
CA LYS A 10 3.87 12.91 -11.42
C LYS A 10 5.19 12.35 -11.93
N TYR A 11 5.28 11.03 -12.03
CA TYR A 11 6.49 10.30 -12.43
C TYR A 11 6.24 9.41 -13.65
N PRO A 12 5.92 9.99 -14.83
CA PRO A 12 5.52 9.21 -16.02
C PRO A 12 6.64 8.32 -16.58
N GLY A 13 7.90 8.62 -16.25
CA GLY A 13 9.07 7.81 -16.62
C GLY A 13 9.38 6.65 -15.67
N THR A 14 8.58 6.47 -14.59
CA THR A 14 8.83 5.43 -13.59
C THR A 14 7.95 4.22 -13.83
N SER A 15 8.57 3.04 -13.86
CA SER A 15 7.89 1.75 -13.92
C SER A 15 8.06 0.99 -12.63
N PHE A 16 6.96 0.45 -12.09
CA PHE A 16 6.98 -0.39 -10.91
C PHE A 16 6.86 -1.85 -11.31
N VAL A 17 7.83 -2.67 -10.90
CA VAL A 17 7.89 -4.11 -11.21
C VAL A 17 7.93 -4.89 -9.91
N SER A 18 6.99 -5.82 -9.75
CA SER A 18 7.04 -6.78 -8.64
C SER A 18 7.94 -7.95 -9.03
N ILE A 19 8.91 -8.26 -8.19
CA ILE A 19 9.89 -9.33 -8.43
C ILE A 19 9.81 -10.45 -7.38
N GLY A 20 8.72 -10.54 -6.66
CA GLY A 20 8.48 -11.61 -5.69
C GLY A 20 8.47 -11.14 -4.24
N SER A 21 9.17 -11.87 -3.36
CA SER A 21 9.23 -11.60 -1.92
C SER A 21 10.30 -10.58 -1.53
N CYS A 22 10.22 -10.05 -0.31
CA CYS A 22 11.27 -9.18 0.24
C CYS A 22 12.65 -9.84 0.19
N SER A 23 12.75 -11.12 0.53
CA SER A 23 14.00 -11.87 0.49
C SER A 23 14.63 -11.94 -0.91
N GLU A 24 13.83 -11.95 -1.98
CA GLU A 24 14.32 -11.92 -3.36
C GLU A 24 14.86 -10.55 -3.77
N ILE A 25 14.31 -9.47 -3.19
CA ILE A 25 14.82 -8.11 -3.40
C ILE A 25 16.11 -7.88 -2.61
N GLU A 26 16.20 -8.47 -1.43
CA GLU A 26 17.33 -8.37 -0.50
C GLU A 26 18.53 -9.23 -0.94
N ASP A 27 18.28 -10.29 -1.72
CA ASP A 27 19.32 -11.20 -2.22
C ASP A 27 20.02 -10.62 -3.48
N GLU A 28 21.25 -10.17 -3.29
CA GLU A 28 22.08 -9.65 -4.38
C GLU A 28 22.46 -10.72 -5.42
N SER A 29 22.39 -11.99 -5.05
CA SER A 29 22.65 -13.12 -5.97
C SER A 29 21.44 -13.48 -6.81
N ASN A 30 20.28 -12.88 -6.58
CA ASN A 30 19.05 -13.16 -7.31
C ASN A 30 19.20 -12.87 -8.81
N ILE A 31 19.03 -13.91 -9.62
CA ILE A 31 19.21 -13.85 -11.08
C ILE A 31 18.28 -12.81 -11.72
N SER A 32 17.04 -12.69 -11.25
CA SER A 32 16.08 -11.72 -11.76
C SER A 32 16.58 -10.29 -11.53
N MET A 33 17.14 -9.99 -10.35
CA MET A 33 17.74 -8.69 -10.04
C MET A 33 18.95 -8.40 -10.91
N GLN A 34 19.82 -9.40 -11.14
CA GLN A 34 20.98 -9.24 -12.01
C GLN A 34 20.58 -8.96 -13.46
N ILE A 35 19.55 -9.66 -13.97
CA ILE A 35 19.02 -9.42 -15.33
C ILE A 35 18.44 -8.02 -15.43
N ILE A 36 17.59 -7.60 -14.48
CA ILE A 36 16.98 -6.27 -14.45
C ILE A 36 18.07 -5.19 -14.43
N SER A 37 19.08 -5.33 -13.57
CA SER A 37 20.18 -4.37 -13.45
C SER A 37 20.99 -4.25 -14.74
N ARG A 38 21.20 -5.35 -15.48
CA ARG A 38 21.90 -5.34 -16.76
C ARG A 38 21.06 -4.75 -17.90
N VAL A 39 19.77 -5.07 -17.95
CA VAL A 39 18.87 -4.57 -18.99
C VAL A 39 18.58 -3.08 -18.80
N LEU A 40 18.52 -2.62 -17.55
CA LEU A 40 18.24 -1.23 -17.17
C LEU A 40 19.50 -0.48 -16.72
N GLU A 41 20.65 -0.78 -17.28
CA GLU A 41 21.97 -0.24 -16.89
C GLU A 41 22.02 1.31 -16.84
N HIS A 42 21.19 1.97 -17.63
CA HIS A 42 21.10 3.46 -17.66
C HIS A 42 19.90 4.00 -16.88
N SER A 43 19.20 3.17 -16.11
CA SER A 43 18.03 3.56 -15.33
C SER A 43 18.34 3.64 -13.85
N ASN A 44 17.69 4.57 -13.15
CA ASN A 44 17.76 4.59 -11.69
C ASN A 44 16.82 3.52 -11.13
N ILE A 45 17.37 2.49 -10.51
CA ILE A 45 16.61 1.38 -9.91
C ILE A 45 16.46 1.65 -8.41
N ILE A 46 15.21 1.86 -7.98
CA ILE A 46 14.85 1.96 -6.56
C ILE A 46 14.30 0.61 -6.11
N LYS A 47 14.94 0.02 -5.12
CA LYS A 47 14.43 -1.18 -4.44
C LYS A 47 13.54 -0.75 -3.30
N LEU A 48 12.33 -1.31 -3.23
CA LEU A 48 11.34 -1.00 -2.18
C LEU A 48 10.79 -2.30 -1.61
N VAL A 49 10.74 -2.38 -0.29
CA VAL A 49 10.17 -3.51 0.46
C VAL A 49 9.15 -3.03 1.50
N ASP A 50 8.23 -3.90 1.86
CA ASP A 50 7.33 -3.70 2.98
C ASP A 50 8.13 -3.70 4.31
N ARG A 51 7.66 -2.93 5.29
CA ARG A 51 8.30 -2.90 6.61
C ARG A 51 8.09 -4.23 7.36
N ASP A 52 6.92 -4.81 7.27
CA ASP A 52 6.53 -6.02 8.00
C ASP A 52 6.91 -5.95 9.50
N ASP A 53 7.58 -7.01 10.03
CA ASP A 53 8.05 -7.11 11.41
C ASP A 53 9.52 -6.66 11.58
N LYS A 54 10.08 -5.92 10.61
CA LYS A 54 11.49 -5.51 10.63
C LYS A 54 11.77 -4.56 11.79
N SER A 55 12.83 -4.85 12.53
CA SER A 55 13.36 -3.97 13.58
C SER A 55 13.98 -2.70 12.98
N GLU A 56 14.23 -1.68 13.81
CA GLU A 56 14.89 -0.45 13.35
C GLU A 56 16.31 -0.72 12.85
N GLU A 57 17.02 -1.70 13.44
CA GLU A 57 18.36 -2.12 13.01
C GLU A 57 18.31 -2.77 11.63
N GLU A 58 17.32 -3.63 11.37
CA GLU A 58 17.11 -4.26 10.06
C GLU A 58 16.76 -3.20 9.00
N VAL A 59 15.88 -2.25 9.34
CA VAL A 59 15.53 -1.13 8.44
C VAL A 59 16.76 -0.28 8.12
N SER A 60 17.58 0.06 9.14
CA SER A 60 18.82 0.80 8.93
C SER A 60 19.79 0.04 8.02
N SER A 61 19.97 -1.26 8.25
CA SER A 61 20.81 -2.12 7.41
C SER A 61 20.36 -2.18 5.96
N LEU A 62 19.03 -2.20 5.73
CA LEU A 62 18.47 -2.17 4.37
C LEU A 62 18.72 -0.81 3.69
N HIS A 63 18.55 0.29 4.42
CA HIS A 63 18.87 1.63 3.93
C HIS A 63 20.35 1.77 3.54
N ASP A 64 21.27 1.24 4.34
CA ASP A 64 22.71 1.24 4.04
C ASP A 64 23.02 0.46 2.75
N ARG A 65 22.20 -0.51 2.38
CA ARG A 65 22.26 -1.28 1.13
C ARG A 65 21.47 -0.63 -0.03
N GLY A 66 20.94 0.57 0.16
CA GLY A 66 20.15 1.29 -0.85
C GLY A 66 18.76 0.71 -1.09
N ILE A 67 18.22 -0.04 -0.13
CA ILE A 67 16.86 -0.60 -0.19
C ILE A 67 15.94 0.30 0.64
N LYS A 68 14.92 0.87 0.01
CA LYS A 68 13.89 1.66 0.67
C LYS A 68 12.90 0.72 1.38
N VAL A 69 12.46 1.14 2.57
CA VAL A 69 11.48 0.40 3.38
C VAL A 69 10.27 1.31 3.61
N LEU A 70 9.05 0.80 3.45
CA LEU A 70 7.85 1.56 3.77
C LEU A 70 7.84 1.97 5.25
N ALA A 71 7.34 3.17 5.56
CA ALA A 71 7.19 3.61 6.95
C ALA A 71 6.09 2.82 7.67
N LYS A 72 4.99 2.48 6.97
CA LYS A 72 3.95 1.59 7.49
C LYS A 72 4.23 0.14 7.09
N ARG A 73 3.60 -0.80 7.79
CA ARG A 73 3.83 -2.24 7.67
C ARG A 73 3.83 -2.73 6.21
N HIS A 74 2.81 -2.35 5.44
CA HIS A 74 2.63 -2.74 4.03
C HIS A 74 1.70 -1.75 3.32
N ILE A 75 1.58 -1.86 2.00
CA ILE A 75 0.82 -0.92 1.17
C ILE A 75 -0.66 -0.82 1.57
N GLU A 76 -1.27 -1.87 2.09
CA GLU A 76 -2.65 -1.88 2.55
C GLU A 76 -2.90 -0.88 3.68
N CYS A 77 -1.88 -0.57 4.52
CA CYS A 77 -1.96 0.44 5.58
C CYS A 77 -2.17 1.86 5.03
N TYR A 78 -1.71 2.12 3.82
CA TYR A 78 -1.90 3.39 3.12
C TYR A 78 -3.23 3.41 2.38
N LEU A 79 -3.57 2.33 1.68
CA LEU A 79 -4.80 2.22 0.89
C LEU A 79 -6.07 2.25 1.75
N LEU A 80 -5.99 1.72 2.96
CA LEU A 80 -7.09 1.69 3.93
C LEU A 80 -6.88 2.69 5.08
N ASP A 81 -6.07 3.74 4.86
CA ASP A 81 -5.94 4.83 5.81
C ASP A 81 -7.27 5.58 5.97
N ASP A 82 -7.49 6.17 7.15
CA ASP A 82 -8.73 6.88 7.46
C ASP A 82 -8.97 8.07 6.51
N GLU A 83 -7.90 8.73 6.06
CA GLU A 83 -7.97 9.79 5.06
C GLU A 83 -8.56 9.27 3.75
N ILE A 84 -8.09 8.10 3.29
CA ILE A 84 -8.50 7.52 2.00
C ILE A 84 -9.91 6.94 2.08
N ILE A 85 -10.29 6.31 3.20
CA ILE A 85 -11.68 5.87 3.44
C ILE A 85 -12.62 7.08 3.48
N THR A 86 -12.23 8.15 4.16
CA THR A 86 -12.99 9.40 4.18
C THR A 86 -13.18 9.97 2.77
N LYS A 87 -12.10 9.99 1.97
CA LYS A 87 -12.13 10.44 0.57
C LYS A 87 -13.04 9.55 -0.29
N LEU A 88 -13.02 8.23 -0.08
CA LEU A 88 -13.96 7.31 -0.73
C LEU A 88 -15.41 7.71 -0.44
N CYS A 89 -15.77 7.92 0.82
CA CYS A 89 -17.13 8.32 1.20
C CYS A 89 -17.55 9.65 0.53
N ILE A 90 -16.63 10.61 0.47
CA ILE A 90 -16.88 11.93 -0.17
C ILE A 90 -17.13 11.77 -1.67
N VAL A 91 -16.28 11.01 -2.37
CA VAL A 91 -16.40 10.79 -3.83
C VAL A 91 -17.68 10.02 -4.16
N GLN A 92 -18.10 9.11 -3.28
CA GLN A 92 -19.38 8.38 -3.43
C GLN A 92 -20.62 9.21 -3.03
N GLY A 93 -20.45 10.47 -2.61
CA GLY A 93 -21.56 11.30 -2.14
C GLY A 93 -22.19 10.85 -0.82
N LYS A 94 -21.46 10.06 -0.02
CA LYS A 94 -21.91 9.40 1.22
C LYS A 94 -21.17 9.96 2.46
N ARG A 95 -21.09 11.27 2.58
CA ARG A 95 -20.40 11.93 3.72
C ARG A 95 -20.99 11.53 5.07
N ASP A 96 -22.28 11.27 5.13
CA ASP A 96 -23.00 10.80 6.31
C ASP A 96 -22.57 9.41 6.78
N LYS A 97 -21.85 8.66 5.94
CA LYS A 97 -21.37 7.30 6.22
C LYS A 97 -19.90 7.23 6.69
N ILE A 98 -19.21 8.35 6.80
CA ILE A 98 -17.78 8.35 7.18
C ILE A 98 -17.56 7.65 8.51
N GLU A 99 -18.27 8.05 9.56
CA GLU A 99 -18.12 7.46 10.91
C GLU A 99 -18.46 5.97 10.93
N GLU A 100 -19.48 5.54 10.16
CA GLU A 100 -19.86 4.12 10.06
C GLU A 100 -18.73 3.32 9.38
N CYS A 101 -18.13 3.84 8.31
CA CYS A 101 -17.01 3.21 7.61
C CYS A 101 -15.75 3.10 8.48
N LEU A 102 -15.38 4.18 9.18
CA LEU A 102 -14.21 4.18 10.08
C LEU A 102 -14.41 3.25 11.28
N THR A 103 -15.63 3.20 11.83
CA THR A 103 -15.98 2.28 12.90
C THR A 103 -15.91 0.83 12.43
N ALA A 104 -16.39 0.52 11.24
CA ALA A 104 -16.28 -0.81 10.64
C ALA A 104 -14.81 -1.23 10.48
N LYS A 105 -13.97 -0.36 9.90
CA LYS A 105 -12.52 -0.60 9.81
C LYS A 105 -11.93 -0.94 11.18
N LYS A 106 -12.18 -0.09 12.19
CA LYS A 106 -11.65 -0.32 13.55
C LYS A 106 -12.11 -1.66 14.12
N THR A 107 -13.38 -2.00 13.96
CA THR A 107 -13.95 -3.27 14.43
C THR A 107 -13.21 -4.47 13.82
N GLU A 108 -12.91 -4.43 12.51
CA GLU A 108 -12.22 -5.53 11.83
C GLU A 108 -10.74 -5.63 12.22
N ILE A 109 -10.10 -4.49 12.51
CA ILE A 109 -8.74 -4.47 13.08
C ILE A 109 -8.76 -5.09 14.49
N ASP A 110 -9.70 -4.71 15.36
CA ASP A 110 -9.82 -5.26 16.71
C ASP A 110 -10.09 -6.79 16.67
N ARG A 111 -10.88 -7.26 15.72
CA ARG A 111 -11.09 -8.70 15.47
C ARG A 111 -9.82 -9.39 15.00
N SER A 112 -9.03 -8.74 14.13
CA SER A 112 -7.74 -9.26 13.68
C SER A 112 -6.76 -9.41 14.83
N ILE A 113 -6.67 -8.40 15.69
CA ILE A 113 -5.85 -8.43 16.91
C ILE A 113 -6.29 -9.56 17.85
N SER A 114 -7.59 -9.76 18.03
CA SER A 114 -8.14 -10.85 18.85
C SER A 114 -7.76 -12.25 18.33
N ARG A 115 -7.40 -12.39 17.05
CA ARG A 115 -6.88 -13.63 16.45
C ARG A 115 -5.37 -13.76 16.57
N GLY A 116 -4.68 -12.79 17.20
CA GLY A 116 -3.24 -12.80 17.42
C GLY A 116 -2.41 -12.04 16.38
N ASN A 117 -3.04 -11.35 15.45
CA ASN A 117 -2.32 -10.55 14.47
C ASN A 117 -1.80 -9.23 15.08
N PRO A 118 -0.68 -8.67 14.59
CA PRO A 118 -0.17 -7.38 15.02
C PRO A 118 -1.20 -6.26 14.83
N LYS A 119 -1.12 -5.23 15.68
CA LYS A 119 -2.04 -4.09 15.68
C LYS A 119 -2.02 -3.31 14.36
N ASP A 120 -0.89 -3.29 13.70
CA ASP A 120 -0.64 -2.58 12.43
C ASP A 120 -0.79 -3.48 11.19
N ASP A 121 -1.17 -4.75 11.37
CA ASP A 121 -1.45 -5.67 10.27
C ASP A 121 -2.85 -5.44 9.68
N ILE A 122 -2.98 -4.37 8.91
CA ILE A 122 -4.22 -4.03 8.19
C ILE A 122 -4.52 -5.05 7.09
N LYS A 123 -3.49 -5.69 6.53
CA LYS A 123 -3.63 -6.68 5.46
C LYS A 123 -4.51 -7.86 5.88
N SER A 124 -4.30 -8.38 7.09
CA SER A 124 -5.11 -9.48 7.64
C SER A 124 -6.59 -9.11 7.90
N ALA A 125 -6.91 -7.83 8.03
CA ALA A 125 -8.27 -7.32 8.17
C ALA A 125 -8.89 -6.84 6.84
N SER A 126 -8.08 -6.65 5.78
CA SER A 126 -8.45 -5.94 4.55
C SER A 126 -9.65 -6.54 3.83
N GLY A 127 -9.77 -7.87 3.82
CA GLY A 127 -10.88 -8.58 3.17
C GLY A 127 -12.23 -8.26 3.80
N GLN A 128 -12.28 -8.21 5.13
CA GLN A 128 -13.52 -7.89 5.83
C GLN A 128 -13.82 -6.38 5.79
N ILE A 129 -12.78 -5.54 5.91
CA ILE A 129 -12.91 -4.09 5.70
C ILE A 129 -13.52 -3.80 4.31
N TYR A 130 -13.00 -4.43 3.25
CA TYR A 130 -13.57 -4.33 1.90
C TYR A 130 -15.06 -4.69 1.87
N THR A 131 -15.42 -5.82 2.47
CA THR A 131 -16.81 -6.31 2.49
C THR A 131 -17.73 -5.31 3.18
N ASP A 132 -17.30 -4.77 4.32
CA ASP A 132 -18.09 -3.79 5.07
C ASP A 132 -18.20 -2.45 4.35
N LEU A 133 -17.12 -1.91 3.80
CA LEU A 133 -17.15 -0.68 3.00
C LEU A 133 -18.08 -0.83 1.79
N LYS A 134 -17.98 -1.97 1.09
CA LYS A 134 -18.87 -2.28 -0.04
C LYS A 134 -20.34 -2.28 0.35
N ARG A 135 -20.67 -2.88 1.48
CA ARG A 135 -22.05 -2.95 2.02
C ARG A 135 -22.55 -1.58 2.48
N ILE A 136 -21.76 -0.86 3.31
CA ILE A 136 -22.14 0.44 3.89
C ILE A 136 -22.37 1.48 2.81
N LEU A 137 -21.46 1.53 1.82
CA LEU A 137 -21.51 2.49 0.73
C LEU A 137 -22.32 2.01 -0.47
N SER A 138 -22.85 0.78 -0.44
CA SER A 138 -23.61 0.17 -1.55
C SER A 138 -22.83 0.21 -2.87
N LEU A 139 -21.53 -0.13 -2.83
CA LEU A 139 -20.67 -0.06 -4.00
C LEU A 139 -20.99 -1.22 -4.97
N THR A 140 -21.23 -0.89 -6.23
CA THR A 140 -21.55 -1.87 -7.29
C THR A 140 -20.39 -2.11 -8.27
N GLN A 141 -19.53 -1.11 -8.48
CA GLN A 141 -18.39 -1.16 -9.39
C GLN A 141 -17.08 -0.86 -8.66
N CYS A 142 -16.71 -1.73 -7.73
CA CYS A 142 -15.55 -1.53 -6.84
C CYS A 142 -14.53 -2.69 -6.87
N GLY A 143 -14.64 -3.59 -7.85
CA GLY A 143 -13.88 -4.83 -7.91
C GLY A 143 -14.65 -6.02 -7.28
N ASN A 144 -14.27 -7.24 -7.67
CA ASN A 144 -14.93 -8.46 -7.23
C ASN A 144 -14.22 -9.14 -6.05
N ASP A 145 -13.03 -8.68 -5.73
CA ASP A 145 -12.18 -9.17 -4.64
C ASP A 145 -11.41 -8.00 -4.00
N THR A 146 -10.78 -8.27 -2.86
CA THR A 146 -10.01 -7.27 -2.10
C THR A 146 -8.89 -6.65 -2.92
N ALA A 147 -8.14 -7.43 -3.68
CA ALA A 147 -7.01 -6.92 -4.47
C ALA A 147 -7.48 -5.97 -5.57
N SER A 148 -8.56 -6.32 -6.27
CA SER A 148 -9.20 -5.48 -7.28
C SER A 148 -9.77 -4.19 -6.65
N PHE A 149 -10.41 -4.28 -5.48
CA PHE A 149 -10.91 -3.13 -4.74
C PHE A 149 -9.77 -2.17 -4.37
N LEU A 150 -8.70 -2.68 -3.76
CA LEU A 150 -7.55 -1.87 -3.38
C LEU A 150 -6.91 -1.22 -4.61
N LYS A 151 -6.74 -1.98 -5.70
CA LYS A 151 -6.09 -1.53 -6.92
C LYS A 151 -6.91 -0.54 -7.75
N PHE A 152 -8.23 -0.73 -7.86
CA PHE A 152 -9.06 0.03 -8.81
C PHE A 152 -9.97 1.06 -8.15
N THR A 153 -10.28 0.88 -6.86
CA THR A 153 -11.15 1.79 -6.11
C THR A 153 -10.36 2.65 -5.14
N MET A 154 -9.45 2.07 -4.34
CA MET A 154 -8.74 2.80 -3.30
C MET A 154 -7.49 3.53 -3.82
N SER A 155 -6.64 2.88 -4.61
CA SER A 155 -5.39 3.52 -5.05
C SER A 155 -5.57 4.81 -5.86
N PRO A 156 -6.62 4.99 -6.71
CA PRO A 156 -6.84 6.26 -7.40
C PRO A 156 -7.24 7.43 -6.48
N LEU A 157 -7.60 7.13 -5.23
CA LEU A 157 -7.93 8.17 -4.24
C LEU A 157 -6.68 8.76 -3.57
N ILE A 158 -5.54 8.06 -3.65
CA ILE A 158 -4.26 8.58 -3.19
C ILE A 158 -3.72 9.53 -4.26
N THR A 159 -3.97 10.81 -4.09
CA THR A 159 -3.61 11.89 -5.02
C THR A 159 -2.72 12.91 -4.31
N GLN A 160 -2.04 13.77 -5.05
CA GLN A 160 -1.05 14.73 -4.53
C GLN A 160 -1.58 15.65 -3.42
N ASP A 161 -2.89 15.78 -3.28
CA ASP A 161 -3.57 16.56 -2.22
C ASP A 161 -3.74 15.76 -0.91
N THR A 162 -3.41 14.46 -0.87
CA THR A 162 -3.51 13.64 0.34
C THR A 162 -2.18 13.57 1.10
N LYS A 163 -2.27 13.52 2.45
CA LYS A 163 -1.09 13.28 3.30
C LYS A 163 -0.46 11.93 3.02
N ILE A 164 -1.28 10.94 2.73
CA ILE A 164 -0.87 9.59 2.36
C ILE A 164 0.00 9.58 1.10
N TYR A 165 -0.34 10.40 0.09
CA TYR A 165 0.52 10.55 -1.10
C TYR A 165 1.91 11.09 -0.73
N THR A 166 1.95 12.17 0.07
CA THR A 166 3.20 12.80 0.50
C THR A 166 4.08 11.83 1.31
N GLU A 167 3.46 11.05 2.20
CA GLU A 167 4.17 10.03 2.99
C GLU A 167 4.78 8.94 2.09
N LEU A 168 3.98 8.35 1.18
CA LEU A 168 4.46 7.35 0.23
C LEU A 168 5.54 7.89 -0.71
N GLU A 169 5.36 9.11 -1.22
CA GLU A 169 6.35 9.77 -2.09
C GLU A 169 7.68 9.93 -1.38
N SER A 170 7.65 10.38 -0.13
CA SER A 170 8.86 10.51 0.70
C SER A 170 9.56 9.18 0.94
N ASN A 171 8.81 8.11 1.16
CA ASN A 171 9.40 6.77 1.37
C ASN A 171 10.07 6.21 0.12
N ILE A 172 9.59 6.58 -1.07
CA ILE A 172 10.03 5.96 -2.34
C ILE A 172 11.08 6.82 -3.05
N PHE A 173 10.85 8.12 -3.15
CA PHE A 173 11.61 9.00 -4.05
C PHE A 173 12.57 9.98 -3.34
N VAL A 174 12.42 10.15 -2.03
CA VAL A 174 13.29 11.01 -1.20
C VAL A 174 14.17 10.16 -0.30
#